data_8d253944ec41a9f8e88117a98ea37fa5
#
_entry.id   8d253944ec41a9f8e88117a98ea37fa5
#
_cell.length_a   1.000
_cell.length_b   1.000
_cell.length_c   1.000
_cell.angle_alpha   90.00
_cell.angle_beta   90.00
_cell.angle_gamma   90.00
#
_symmetry.space_group_name_H-M   'P 1'
#
loop_
_entity.id
_entity.type
_entity.pdbx_description
1 polymer ?
#
loop_
_entity_poly.entity_id
_entity_poly.type
_entity_poly.pdbx_seq_one_letter_code
_entity_poly.pdbx_strand_id
1 'polypeptide(L)'
;AEKAARQAEKHRARNVALRSRARSGLRNVVAAVGKGDKAAATTAHREATALVDALASKGKIHRNKAARHKSRLSARIKKMG
;
A
#
# COMPACT_ATOMS: atom_id res chain seq x y z
N ALA A 1 21.09 -20.25 -17.57
CA ALA A 1 19.71 -20.46 -17.20
C ALA A 1 19.46 -20.46 -15.69
N GLU A 2 20.33 -21.09 -14.87
CA GLU A 2 20.17 -21.09 -13.41
C GLU A 2 20.25 -19.68 -12.83
N LYS A 3 21.14 -18.85 -13.32
CA LYS A 3 21.32 -17.48 -12.83
C LYS A 3 20.08 -16.64 -13.09
N ALA A 4 19.46 -16.79 -14.27
CA ALA A 4 18.24 -16.08 -14.61
C ALA A 4 17.06 -16.55 -13.75
N ALA A 5 16.96 -17.85 -13.47
CA ALA A 5 15.91 -18.40 -12.62
C ALA A 5 16.01 -17.87 -11.18
N ARG A 6 17.22 -17.80 -10.63
CA ARG A 6 17.46 -17.25 -9.28
C ARG A 6 17.08 -15.78 -9.18
N GLN A 7 17.41 -14.99 -10.22
CA GLN A 7 17.04 -13.58 -10.25
C GLN A 7 15.53 -13.42 -10.33
N ALA A 8 14.85 -14.24 -11.14
CA ALA A 8 13.40 -14.21 -11.25
C ALA A 8 12.73 -14.54 -9.91
N GLU A 9 13.23 -15.53 -9.17
CA GLU A 9 12.72 -15.88 -7.85
C GLU A 9 12.92 -14.75 -6.84
N LYS A 10 14.08 -14.10 -6.82
CA LYS A 10 14.35 -12.97 -5.95
C LYS A 10 13.40 -11.81 -6.23
N HIS A 11 13.18 -11.51 -7.51
CA HIS A 11 12.24 -10.44 -7.91
C HIS A 11 10.81 -10.79 -7.51
N ARG A 12 10.40 -12.04 -7.68
CA ARG A 12 9.08 -12.51 -7.27
C ARG A 12 8.89 -12.35 -5.76
N ALA A 13 9.86 -12.78 -4.98
CA ALA A 13 9.82 -12.68 -3.52
C ALA A 13 9.70 -11.22 -3.06
N ARG A 14 10.46 -10.31 -3.66
CA ARG A 14 10.39 -8.88 -3.34
C ARG A 14 9.02 -8.30 -3.70
N ASN A 15 8.46 -8.69 -4.84
CA ASN A 15 7.17 -8.20 -5.29
C ASN A 15 6.04 -8.68 -4.38
N VAL A 16 6.09 -9.95 -3.96
CA VAL A 16 5.11 -10.51 -3.03
C VAL A 16 5.21 -9.80 -1.68
N ALA A 17 6.43 -9.59 -1.18
CA ALA A 17 6.64 -8.88 0.08
C ALA A 17 6.11 -7.45 0.03
N LEU A 18 6.36 -6.73 -1.06
CA LEU A 18 5.89 -5.36 -1.24
C LEU A 18 4.36 -5.29 -1.29
N ARG A 19 3.74 -6.22 -2.03
CA ARG A 19 2.28 -6.32 -2.10
C ARG A 19 1.67 -6.63 -0.74
N SER A 20 2.28 -7.53 0.01
CA SER A 20 1.83 -7.89 1.36
C SER A 20 1.91 -6.69 2.30
N ARG A 21 3.00 -5.94 2.26
CA ARG A 21 3.16 -4.72 3.05
C ARG A 21 2.13 -3.66 2.70
N ALA A 22 1.88 -3.46 1.40
CA ALA A 22 0.87 -2.49 0.96
C ALA A 22 -0.51 -2.90 1.43
N ARG A 23 -0.86 -4.17 1.31
CA ARG A 23 -2.16 -4.70 1.76
C ARG A 23 -2.33 -4.54 3.26
N SER A 24 -1.29 -4.86 4.05
CA SER A 24 -1.30 -4.67 5.50
C SER A 24 -1.42 -3.19 5.86
N GLY A 25 -0.72 -2.31 5.15
CA GLY A 25 -0.80 -0.87 5.35
C GLY A 25 -2.22 -0.34 5.13
N LEU A 26 -2.87 -0.75 4.03
CA LEU A 26 -4.24 -0.36 3.73
C LEU A 26 -5.20 -0.87 4.81
N ARG A 27 -5.01 -2.09 5.27
CA ARG A 27 -5.82 -2.68 6.34
C ARG A 27 -5.64 -1.92 7.65
N ASN A 28 -4.43 -1.50 7.96
CA ASN A 28 -4.14 -0.71 9.16
C ASN A 28 -4.85 0.64 9.13
N VAL A 29 -4.92 1.29 7.97
CA VAL A 29 -5.66 2.55 7.82
C VAL A 29 -7.14 2.33 8.13
N VAL A 30 -7.73 1.28 7.55
CA VAL A 30 -9.15 0.96 7.77
C VAL A 30 -9.41 0.65 9.23
N ALA A 31 -8.52 -0.09 9.89
CA ALA A 31 -8.64 -0.41 11.30
C ALA A 31 -8.57 0.85 12.17
N ALA A 32 -7.65 1.76 11.88
CA ALA A 32 -7.51 3.01 12.63
C ALA A 32 -8.74 3.92 12.46
N VAL A 33 -9.28 3.97 11.24
CA VAL A 33 -10.52 4.71 10.96
C VAL A 33 -11.67 4.11 11.76
N GLY A 34 -11.76 2.78 11.82
CA GLY A 34 -12.79 2.08 12.58
C GLY A 34 -12.71 2.33 14.08
N LYS A 35 -11.50 2.55 14.60
CA LYS A 35 -11.28 2.88 16.02
C LYS A 35 -11.52 4.36 16.33
N GLY A 36 -11.67 5.19 15.31
CA GLY A 36 -11.84 6.61 15.50
C GLY A 36 -10.57 7.38 15.86
N ASP A 37 -9.39 6.77 15.65
CA ASP A 37 -8.10 7.38 15.94
C ASP A 37 -7.56 8.07 14.69
N LYS A 38 -7.84 9.35 14.55
CA LYS A 38 -7.45 10.14 13.38
C LYS A 38 -5.92 10.23 13.23
N ALA A 39 -5.20 10.41 14.33
CA ALA A 39 -3.73 10.50 14.30
C ALA A 39 -3.11 9.21 13.78
N ALA A 40 -3.54 8.05 14.30
CA ALA A 40 -3.08 6.75 13.86
C ALA A 40 -3.47 6.50 12.39
N ALA A 41 -4.69 6.89 12.00
CA ALA A 41 -5.17 6.75 10.62
C ALA A 41 -4.30 7.58 9.66
N THR A 42 -3.96 8.80 10.03
CA THR A 42 -3.12 9.69 9.21
C THR A 42 -1.71 9.09 9.03
N THR A 43 -1.11 8.60 10.09
CA THR A 43 0.21 7.96 10.04
C THR A 43 0.16 6.71 9.17
N ALA A 44 -0.81 5.83 9.39
CA ALA A 44 -0.98 4.61 8.62
C ALA A 44 -1.24 4.91 7.14
N HIS A 45 -2.03 5.95 6.85
CA HIS A 45 -2.31 6.38 5.48
C HIS A 45 -1.04 6.83 4.77
N ARG A 46 -0.19 7.60 5.46
CA ARG A 46 1.08 8.05 4.89
C ARG A 46 1.98 6.88 4.52
N GLU A 47 2.10 5.90 5.40
CA GLU A 47 2.88 4.70 5.15
C GLU A 47 2.29 3.85 4.01
N ALA A 48 0.97 3.65 4.02
CA ALA A 48 0.27 2.90 2.98
C ALA A 48 0.41 3.57 1.61
N THR A 49 0.31 4.90 1.56
CA THR A 49 0.46 5.68 0.33
C THR A 49 1.85 5.47 -0.27
N ALA A 50 2.90 5.51 0.55
CA ALA A 50 4.27 5.29 0.09
C ALA A 50 4.41 3.89 -0.55
N LEU A 51 3.85 2.86 0.08
CA LEU A 51 3.90 1.49 -0.44
C LEU A 51 3.10 1.33 -1.74
N VAL A 52 1.92 1.93 -1.81
CA VAL A 52 1.07 1.90 -3.01
C VAL A 52 1.76 2.62 -4.17
N ASP A 53 2.39 3.77 -3.90
CA ASP A 53 3.14 4.52 -4.90
C ASP A 53 4.34 3.71 -5.41
N ALA A 54 5.03 3.00 -4.53
CA ALA A 54 6.15 2.13 -4.91
C ALA A 54 5.67 1.00 -5.84
N LEU A 55 4.52 0.39 -5.55
CA LEU A 55 3.93 -0.64 -6.41
C LEU A 55 3.57 -0.08 -7.78
N ALA A 56 2.98 1.11 -7.83
CA ALA A 56 2.61 1.77 -9.08
C ALA A 56 3.85 2.11 -9.90
N SER A 57 4.90 2.62 -9.25
CA SER A 57 6.16 2.95 -9.89
C SER A 57 6.83 1.72 -10.52
N LYS A 58 6.71 0.56 -9.89
CA LYS A 58 7.26 -0.70 -10.41
C LYS A 58 6.34 -1.38 -11.43
N GLY A 59 5.20 -0.79 -11.74
CA GLY A 59 4.25 -1.35 -12.69
C GLY A 59 3.46 -2.54 -12.17
N LYS A 60 3.42 -2.75 -10.85
CA LYS A 60 2.68 -3.87 -10.24
C LYS A 60 1.20 -3.58 -10.10
N ILE A 61 0.83 -2.31 -10.01
CA ILE A 61 -0.55 -1.85 -10.08
C ILE A 61 -0.61 -0.63 -10.99
N HIS A 62 -1.77 -0.38 -11.57
CA HIS A 62 -1.96 0.77 -12.43
C HIS A 62 -2.02 2.05 -11.58
N ARG A 63 -1.45 3.16 -12.08
CA ARG A 63 -1.45 4.45 -11.38
C ARG A 63 -2.86 4.91 -11.01
N ASN A 64 -3.86 4.62 -11.83
CA ASN A 64 -5.24 4.98 -11.55
C ASN A 64 -5.79 4.23 -10.35
N LYS A 65 -5.43 2.96 -10.20
CA LYS A 65 -5.81 2.16 -9.04
C LYS A 65 -5.16 2.70 -7.78
N ALA A 66 -3.88 3.08 -7.86
CA ALA A 66 -3.15 3.69 -6.75
C ALA A 66 -3.81 5.00 -6.32
N ALA A 67 -4.15 5.87 -7.26
CA ALA A 67 -4.82 7.14 -7.00
C ALA A 67 -6.18 6.92 -6.33
N ARG A 68 -6.92 5.91 -6.78
CA ARG A 68 -8.23 5.56 -6.21
C ARG A 68 -8.11 5.15 -4.75
N HIS A 69 -7.16 4.29 -4.42
CA HIS A 69 -6.92 3.88 -3.03
C HIS A 69 -6.57 5.08 -2.15
N LYS A 70 -5.66 5.93 -2.60
CA LYS A 70 -5.25 7.13 -1.86
C LYS A 70 -6.43 8.07 -1.62
N SER A 71 -7.21 8.35 -2.65
CA SER A 71 -8.37 9.24 -2.56
C SER A 71 -9.43 8.73 -1.60
N ARG A 72 -9.76 7.43 -1.69
CA ARG A 72 -10.79 6.82 -0.83
C ARG A 72 -10.40 6.86 0.64
N LEU A 73 -9.14 6.52 0.94
CA LEU A 73 -8.65 6.51 2.32
C LEU A 73 -8.55 7.92 2.87
N SER A 74 -8.08 8.88 2.07
CA SER A 74 -8.02 10.28 2.45
C SER A 74 -9.41 10.82 2.79
N ALA A 75 -10.41 10.49 1.98
CA ALA A 75 -11.80 10.90 2.23
C ALA A 75 -12.33 10.34 3.56
N ARG A 76 -12.02 9.08 3.86
CA ARG A 76 -12.43 8.46 5.13
C ARG A 76 -11.82 9.17 6.32
N ILE A 77 -10.54 9.54 6.24
CA ILE A 77 -9.85 10.24 7.31
C ILE A 77 -10.43 11.63 7.52
N LYS A 78 -10.77 12.34 6.44
CA LYS A 78 -11.41 13.65 6.53
C LYS A 78 -12.75 13.60 7.27
N LYS A 79 -13.49 12.51 7.07
CA LYS A 79 -14.79 12.34 7.74
C LYS A 79 -14.67 12.12 9.24
N MET A 80 -13.50 11.75 9.72
CA MET A 80 -13.26 11.50 11.14
C MET A 80 -13.13 12.79 11.96
N GLY A 81 -12.88 13.86 11.31
CA GLY A 81 -12.60 15.05 12.03
C GLY A 81 -13.30 16.25 11.68
#